data_297df28a810d57678c294c959170e859
#
_entry.id   297df28a810d57678c294c959170e859
#
_cell.length_a   1.000
_cell.length_b   1.000
_cell.length_c   1.000
_cell.angle_alpha   90.00
_cell.angle_beta   90.00
_cell.angle_gamma   90.00
#
_symmetry.space_group_name_H-M   'P 1'
#
loop_
_entity.id
_entity.type
_entity.pdbx_description
1 polymer ?
#
loop_
_entity_poly.entity_id
_entity_poly.type
_entity_poly.pdbx_seq_one_letter_code
_entity_poly.pdbx_strand_id
1 'polypeptide(L)'
;MMHTHIRTILCRLACFTLVVICSTAYTNEQCGDKGVWIQILGAGGEELNDKQASSSYLVWLNNEARVLIDTGPGSSVGFDKSGANFESLDAIVYTQLRADHSSDLPAYILGSYGLSRSEPLTIFGPDKGQTNYPGTIEFIQRLIGPNGAYPKLADSLTYKSMSGYKIRPREVPSTGSRVWSRFGTENLRLSSIPVGHSDFPTVAWRVDIDGFSIVFTGDFNNQKNQIAKFAKNTDALV
;
A
#
# COMPACT_ATOMS: atom_id res chain seq x y z
N MET A 1 71.30 8.21 26.50
CA MET A 1 70.54 8.07 25.20
C MET A 1 69.28 7.15 25.26
N MET A 2 68.92 6.62 26.42
CA MET A 2 67.82 5.61 26.53
C MET A 2 66.46 6.20 27.01
N HIS A 3 66.46 7.42 27.55
CA HIS A 3 65.24 8.04 28.11
C HIS A 3 64.38 8.82 27.09
N THR A 4 64.92 9.14 25.92
CA THR A 4 64.23 9.93 24.89
C THR A 4 63.31 9.07 24.00
N HIS A 5 63.59 7.78 23.86
CA HIS A 5 62.79 6.89 23.00
C HIS A 5 61.51 6.38 23.66
N ILE A 6 61.48 6.31 25.01
CA ILE A 6 60.29 5.83 25.74
C ILE A 6 59.17 6.87 25.74
N ARG A 7 59.48 8.16 25.78
CA ARG A 7 58.43 9.23 25.71
C ARG A 7 57.75 9.35 24.35
N THR A 8 58.46 9.03 23.28
CA THR A 8 57.91 9.12 21.91
C THR A 8 56.98 7.94 21.59
N ILE A 9 57.24 6.77 22.20
CA ILE A 9 56.36 5.58 22.00
C ILE A 9 55.07 5.70 22.81
N LEU A 10 55.13 6.23 24.05
CA LEU A 10 53.94 6.47 24.88
C LEU A 10 53.01 7.55 24.28
N CYS A 11 53.55 8.58 23.62
CA CYS A 11 52.73 9.60 22.96
C CYS A 11 52.02 9.10 21.67
N ARG A 12 52.63 8.12 20.99
CA ARG A 12 52.01 7.50 19.78
C ARG A 12 50.96 6.45 20.16
N LEU A 13 51.08 5.77 21.27
CA LEU A 13 49.99 4.87 21.73
C LEU A 13 48.80 5.62 22.30
N ALA A 14 48.96 6.80 22.92
CA ALA A 14 47.85 7.61 23.42
C ALA A 14 47.03 8.26 22.31
N CYS A 15 47.59 8.53 21.12
CA CYS A 15 46.85 9.03 19.97
C CYS A 15 46.03 7.95 19.24
N PHE A 16 46.42 6.66 19.35
CA PHE A 16 45.71 5.58 18.64
C PHE A 16 44.47 5.07 19.43
N THR A 17 44.39 5.32 20.72
CA THR A 17 43.25 4.92 21.57
C THR A 17 42.10 5.94 21.58
N LEU A 18 42.26 7.15 21.01
CA LEU A 18 41.21 8.19 21.01
C LEU A 18 40.37 8.23 19.72
N VAL A 19 40.65 7.37 18.76
CA VAL A 19 39.90 7.34 17.47
C VAL A 19 38.81 6.25 17.43
N VAL A 20 38.69 5.41 18.47
CA VAL A 20 37.75 4.27 18.47
C VAL A 20 36.45 4.53 19.24
N ILE A 21 36.25 5.71 19.82
CA ILE A 21 35.04 5.99 20.63
C ILE A 21 34.20 7.12 19.98
N CYS A 22 34.11 7.16 18.66
CA CYS A 22 33.09 7.99 18.01
C CYS A 22 32.36 7.18 16.93
N SER A 23 32.01 5.94 17.26
CA SER A 23 30.84 5.32 16.66
C SER A 23 29.63 5.86 17.41
N THR A 24 29.20 7.08 17.08
CA THR A 24 27.83 7.47 17.32
C THR A 24 26.99 6.39 16.67
N ALA A 25 26.35 5.56 17.51
CA ALA A 25 25.21 4.81 17.08
C ALA A 25 24.22 5.84 16.56
N TYR A 26 24.21 6.05 15.24
CA TYR A 26 23.03 6.53 14.58
C TYR A 26 22.00 5.42 14.82
N THR A 27 21.22 5.57 15.89
CA THR A 27 19.91 4.95 15.91
C THR A 27 19.20 5.59 14.74
N ASN A 28 19.20 4.90 13.61
CA ASN A 28 18.24 5.14 12.56
C ASN A 28 16.90 4.86 13.25
N GLU A 29 16.28 5.88 13.87
CA GLU A 29 14.86 5.84 14.12
C GLU A 29 14.25 5.79 12.71
N GLN A 30 14.05 4.58 12.21
CA GLN A 30 13.28 4.37 11.01
C GLN A 30 11.90 4.95 11.31
N CYS A 31 11.53 6.00 10.59
CA CYS A 31 10.14 6.44 10.58
C CYS A 31 9.27 5.19 10.40
N GLY A 32 8.37 4.90 11.34
CA GLY A 32 7.39 3.85 11.18
C GLY A 32 7.50 2.62 12.06
N ASP A 33 8.45 2.51 12.99
CA ASP A 33 8.55 1.34 13.87
C ASP A 33 7.37 1.20 14.83
N LYS A 34 6.64 2.27 15.13
CA LYS A 34 5.50 2.27 16.04
C LYS A 34 4.38 3.18 15.58
N GLY A 35 3.14 2.80 15.95
CA GLY A 35 1.93 3.56 15.65
C GLY A 35 1.47 3.40 14.21
N VAL A 36 0.64 4.35 13.75
CA VAL A 36 0.07 4.37 12.41
C VAL A 36 0.84 5.34 11.53
N TRP A 37 1.22 4.90 10.33
CA TRP A 37 1.91 5.74 9.36
C TRP A 37 1.58 5.33 7.93
N ILE A 38 1.85 6.22 6.98
CA ILE A 38 1.59 6.04 5.56
C ILE A 38 2.93 6.01 4.83
N GLN A 39 3.12 5.03 3.97
CA GLN A 39 4.22 4.97 3.04
C GLN A 39 3.71 5.20 1.62
N ILE A 40 4.32 6.13 0.92
CA ILE A 40 4.06 6.38 -0.49
C ILE A 40 4.93 5.42 -1.29
N LEU A 41 4.30 4.48 -1.99
CA LEU A 41 4.99 3.53 -2.90
C LEU A 41 5.11 4.11 -4.30
N GLY A 42 4.20 4.99 -4.67
CA GLY A 42 4.19 5.71 -5.93
C GLY A 42 3.25 6.91 -5.85
N ALA A 43 3.68 8.03 -6.40
CA ALA A 43 2.95 9.30 -6.46
C ALA A 43 2.86 9.86 -7.88
N GLY A 44 3.33 9.10 -8.89
CA GLY A 44 3.19 9.45 -10.30
C GLY A 44 1.77 9.20 -10.80
N GLY A 45 1.42 9.89 -11.89
CA GLY A 45 0.18 9.71 -12.62
C GLY A 45 0.33 8.74 -13.81
N GLU A 46 -0.20 9.16 -14.94
CA GLU A 46 -0.16 8.39 -16.20
C GLU A 46 1.08 8.70 -17.08
N GLU A 47 1.91 9.65 -16.66
CA GLU A 47 3.07 10.11 -17.42
C GLU A 47 4.25 9.14 -17.28
N LEU A 48 5.01 8.96 -18.38
CA LEU A 48 6.21 8.11 -18.39
C LEU A 48 7.51 8.86 -18.09
N ASN A 49 7.46 10.17 -17.95
CA ASN A 49 8.65 11.02 -17.84
C ASN A 49 8.90 11.64 -16.45
N ASP A 50 8.05 11.33 -15.48
CA ASP A 50 8.14 11.81 -14.10
C ASP A 50 9.12 11.01 -13.22
N LYS A 51 9.56 9.83 -13.71
CA LYS A 51 10.49 8.91 -13.03
C LYS A 51 9.97 8.38 -11.69
N GLN A 52 8.66 8.31 -11.53
CA GLN A 52 7.99 7.82 -10.34
C GLN A 52 7.15 6.58 -10.67
N ALA A 53 6.94 5.73 -9.68
CA ALA A 53 5.88 4.75 -9.74
C ALA A 53 4.52 5.46 -9.64
N SER A 54 3.51 4.95 -10.33
CA SER A 54 2.17 5.52 -10.28
C SER A 54 1.47 5.22 -8.96
N SER A 55 0.30 5.81 -8.76
CA SER A 55 -0.46 5.87 -7.51
C SER A 55 -0.46 4.55 -6.72
N SER A 56 0.15 4.56 -5.55
CA SER A 56 0.07 3.47 -4.58
C SER A 56 0.51 3.92 -3.19
N TYR A 57 -0.23 3.51 -2.15
CA TYR A 57 0.05 3.87 -0.77
C TYR A 57 -0.11 2.66 0.13
N LEU A 58 0.67 2.61 1.21
CA LEU A 58 0.65 1.53 2.18
C LEU A 58 0.39 2.11 3.58
N VAL A 59 -0.64 1.62 4.23
CA VAL A 59 -0.94 1.95 5.62
C VAL A 59 -0.33 0.89 6.52
N TRP A 60 0.44 1.35 7.48
CA TRP A 60 1.12 0.53 8.48
C TRP A 60 0.49 0.72 9.85
N LEU A 61 0.50 -0.36 10.63
CA LEU A 61 0.28 -0.34 12.07
C LEU A 61 1.47 -1.01 12.73
N ASN A 62 2.22 -0.24 13.52
CA ASN A 62 3.52 -0.66 14.02
C ASN A 62 4.42 -1.08 12.84
N ASN A 63 5.05 -2.23 12.90
CA ASN A 63 5.90 -2.74 11.83
C ASN A 63 5.17 -3.69 10.86
N GLU A 64 3.84 -3.61 10.77
CA GLU A 64 3.02 -4.45 9.90
C GLU A 64 2.30 -3.63 8.85
N ALA A 65 2.46 -4.01 7.58
CA ALA A 65 1.70 -3.46 6.46
C ALA A 65 0.26 -4.01 6.52
N ARG A 66 -0.74 -3.12 6.62
CA ARG A 66 -2.13 -3.54 6.84
C ARG A 66 -3.05 -3.33 5.64
N VAL A 67 -2.96 -2.18 4.99
CA VAL A 67 -3.82 -1.87 3.84
C VAL A 67 -2.97 -1.31 2.70
N LEU A 68 -3.10 -1.91 1.52
CA LEU A 68 -2.52 -1.40 0.29
C LEU A 68 -3.61 -0.66 -0.50
N ILE A 69 -3.37 0.60 -0.81
CA ILE A 69 -4.27 1.45 -1.58
C ILE A 69 -3.67 1.63 -2.97
N ASP A 70 -4.39 1.20 -3.98
CA ASP A 70 -3.99 1.16 -5.38
C ASP A 70 -2.69 0.36 -5.63
N THR A 71 -2.49 -0.08 -6.85
CA THR A 71 -1.31 -0.81 -7.32
C THR A 71 -0.89 -0.29 -8.69
N GLY A 72 -0.56 1.00 -8.76
CA GLY A 72 -0.09 1.62 -10.00
C GLY A 72 1.24 1.04 -10.48
N PRO A 73 1.60 1.22 -11.75
CA PRO A 73 2.83 0.70 -12.35
C PRO A 73 4.08 1.04 -11.53
N GLY A 74 4.90 0.03 -11.24
CA GLY A 74 6.15 0.17 -10.49
C GLY A 74 5.99 0.15 -8.96
N SER A 75 4.78 0.17 -8.44
CA SER A 75 4.52 0.17 -7.00
C SER A 75 4.96 -1.13 -6.31
N SER A 76 4.94 -2.27 -7.00
CA SER A 76 5.43 -3.55 -6.47
C SER A 76 6.93 -3.51 -6.13
N VAL A 77 7.73 -2.76 -6.89
CA VAL A 77 9.13 -2.52 -6.57
C VAL A 77 9.28 -1.64 -5.33
N GLY A 78 8.42 -0.63 -5.18
CA GLY A 78 8.34 0.19 -3.97
C GLY A 78 7.98 -0.64 -2.73
N PHE A 79 7.02 -1.55 -2.88
CA PHE A 79 6.59 -2.48 -1.82
C PHE A 79 7.73 -3.39 -1.37
N ASP A 80 8.45 -4.02 -2.31
CA ASP A 80 9.62 -4.86 -2.00
C ASP A 80 10.70 -4.07 -1.25
N LYS A 81 11.04 -2.89 -1.73
CA LYS A 81 12.02 -2.00 -1.08
C LYS A 81 11.60 -1.51 0.31
N SER A 82 10.32 -1.45 0.58
CA SER A 82 9.79 -1.03 1.89
C SER A 82 10.00 -2.06 2.99
N GLY A 83 10.32 -3.30 2.63
CA GLY A 83 10.36 -4.42 3.56
C GLY A 83 8.98 -4.87 4.05
N ALA A 84 7.90 -4.42 3.38
CA ALA A 84 6.54 -4.82 3.71
C ALA A 84 6.34 -6.32 3.53
N ASN A 85 5.66 -6.93 4.50
CA ASN A 85 5.24 -8.31 4.39
C ASN A 85 3.82 -8.39 3.78
N PHE A 86 3.72 -9.03 2.61
CA PHE A 86 2.42 -9.23 1.94
C PHE A 86 1.45 -10.08 2.78
N GLU A 87 1.97 -10.94 3.64
CA GLU A 87 1.17 -11.83 4.51
C GLU A 87 0.37 -11.04 5.56
N SER A 88 0.87 -9.89 6.00
CA SER A 88 0.22 -9.04 7.00
C SER A 88 -0.90 -8.15 6.45
N LEU A 89 -1.08 -8.08 5.11
CA LEU A 89 -2.12 -7.27 4.50
C LEU A 89 -3.52 -7.78 4.87
N ASP A 90 -4.35 -6.91 5.43
CA ASP A 90 -5.79 -7.20 5.63
C ASP A 90 -6.58 -7.07 4.32
N ALA A 91 -6.23 -6.08 3.51
CA ALA A 91 -6.92 -5.80 2.25
C ALA A 91 -6.03 -5.03 1.26
N ILE A 92 -6.38 -5.18 -0.02
CA ILE A 92 -6.03 -4.23 -1.09
C ILE A 92 -7.30 -3.47 -1.44
N VAL A 93 -7.22 -2.14 -1.60
CA VAL A 93 -8.36 -1.31 -1.96
C VAL A 93 -8.03 -0.44 -3.17
N TYR A 94 -8.94 -0.37 -4.13
CA TYR A 94 -8.81 0.46 -5.32
C TYR A 94 -9.69 1.69 -5.25
N THR A 95 -9.10 2.86 -5.50
CA THR A 95 -9.86 4.09 -5.71
C THR A 95 -10.54 4.08 -7.06
N GLN A 96 -9.90 3.52 -8.07
CA GLN A 96 -10.39 3.29 -9.42
C GLN A 96 -9.60 2.16 -10.10
N LEU A 97 -10.06 1.72 -11.29
CA LEU A 97 -9.44 0.61 -12.00
C LEU A 97 -8.70 1.05 -13.28
N ARG A 98 -8.33 2.32 -13.38
CA ARG A 98 -7.44 2.80 -14.46
C ARG A 98 -6.06 2.15 -14.34
N ALA A 99 -5.34 2.10 -15.45
CA ALA A 99 -4.04 1.44 -15.52
C ALA A 99 -3.01 2.04 -14.55
N ASP A 100 -3.00 3.34 -14.40
CA ASP A 100 -2.14 4.10 -13.48
C ASP A 100 -2.42 3.82 -11.99
N HIS A 101 -3.56 3.15 -11.67
CA HIS A 101 -3.93 2.74 -10.31
C HIS A 101 -3.92 1.23 -10.09
N SER A 102 -3.87 0.38 -11.13
CA SER A 102 -4.16 -1.04 -10.98
C SER A 102 -3.27 -2.02 -11.76
N SER A 103 -2.38 -1.55 -12.64
CA SER A 103 -1.64 -2.42 -13.54
C SER A 103 -0.64 -3.35 -12.87
N ASP A 104 -0.16 -3.04 -11.68
CA ASP A 104 0.87 -3.83 -10.99
C ASP A 104 0.30 -4.99 -10.16
N LEU A 105 -1.04 -5.11 -10.05
CA LEU A 105 -1.67 -6.20 -9.30
C LEU A 105 -1.16 -7.59 -9.64
N PRO A 106 -0.96 -7.97 -10.93
CA PRO A 106 -0.42 -9.29 -11.27
C PRO A 106 0.99 -9.54 -10.69
N ALA A 107 1.82 -8.51 -10.57
CA ALA A 107 3.15 -8.63 -9.98
C ALA A 107 3.07 -8.94 -8.47
N TYR A 108 2.19 -8.27 -7.73
CA TYR A 108 1.93 -8.55 -6.33
C TYR A 108 1.44 -9.99 -6.12
N ILE A 109 0.48 -10.44 -6.93
CA ILE A 109 -0.07 -11.79 -6.81
C ILE A 109 0.97 -12.84 -7.15
N LEU A 110 1.73 -12.66 -8.23
CA LEU A 110 2.79 -13.59 -8.61
C LEU A 110 3.88 -13.65 -7.54
N GLY A 111 4.32 -12.50 -7.03
CA GLY A 111 5.35 -12.40 -5.98
C GLY A 111 4.94 -13.05 -4.66
N SER A 112 3.63 -13.11 -4.38
CA SER A 112 3.12 -13.71 -3.15
C SER A 112 3.07 -15.24 -3.16
N TYR A 113 3.27 -15.92 -4.29
CA TYR A 113 3.14 -17.37 -4.40
C TYR A 113 4.19 -18.15 -3.58
N GLY A 114 5.33 -17.55 -3.29
CA GLY A 114 6.37 -18.15 -2.44
C GLY A 114 6.21 -17.86 -0.94
N LEU A 115 5.18 -17.12 -0.55
CA LEU A 115 4.95 -16.72 0.83
C LEU A 115 4.03 -17.67 1.56
N SER A 116 4.01 -17.59 2.89
CA SER A 116 3.23 -18.49 3.77
C SER A 116 1.84 -17.93 4.12
N ARG A 117 1.26 -17.06 3.29
CA ARG A 117 -0.07 -16.55 3.55
C ARG A 117 -1.12 -17.65 3.47
N SER A 118 -1.88 -17.84 4.55
CA SER A 118 -2.99 -18.81 4.61
C SER A 118 -4.37 -18.14 4.58
N GLU A 119 -4.44 -16.90 5.08
CA GLU A 119 -5.71 -16.18 5.17
C GLU A 119 -6.12 -15.57 3.83
N PRO A 120 -7.40 -15.58 3.50
CA PRO A 120 -7.88 -14.93 2.28
C PRO A 120 -7.54 -13.47 2.22
N LEU A 121 -7.16 -12.99 1.03
CA LEU A 121 -6.95 -11.56 0.78
C LEU A 121 -8.17 -10.98 0.08
N THR A 122 -8.80 -9.99 0.71
CA THR A 122 -9.91 -9.28 0.09
C THR A 122 -9.37 -8.11 -0.73
N ILE A 123 -9.84 -8.01 -1.97
CA ILE A 123 -9.55 -6.88 -2.86
C ILE A 123 -10.85 -6.13 -3.10
N PHE A 124 -10.92 -4.89 -2.63
CA PHE A 124 -12.06 -4.01 -2.82
C PHE A 124 -11.78 -2.99 -3.92
N GLY A 125 -12.83 -2.56 -4.59
CA GLY A 125 -12.78 -1.44 -5.52
C GLY A 125 -14.19 -1.08 -6.00
N PRO A 126 -14.34 -0.08 -6.89
CA PRO A 126 -15.62 0.38 -7.36
C PRO A 126 -16.38 -0.70 -8.14
N ASP A 127 -17.70 -0.69 -8.04
CA ASP A 127 -18.58 -1.36 -9.00
C ASP A 127 -18.56 -0.59 -10.34
N LYS A 128 -19.16 -1.18 -11.38
CA LYS A 128 -19.24 -0.54 -12.70
C LYS A 128 -20.11 0.74 -12.75
N GLY A 129 -20.91 0.96 -11.68
CA GLY A 129 -21.86 2.05 -11.67
C GLY A 129 -22.79 2.05 -12.89
N GLN A 130 -22.91 3.20 -13.54
CA GLN A 130 -23.70 3.40 -14.78
C GLN A 130 -22.82 3.47 -16.02
N THR A 131 -21.62 2.90 -15.99
CA THR A 131 -20.64 2.96 -17.08
C THR A 131 -20.52 1.63 -17.80
N ASN A 132 -19.78 1.62 -18.91
CA ASN A 132 -19.40 0.40 -19.63
C ASN A 132 -18.06 -0.18 -19.16
N TYR A 133 -17.40 0.46 -18.18
CA TYR A 133 -16.17 -0.07 -17.61
C TYR A 133 -16.48 -1.27 -16.68
N PRO A 134 -15.57 -2.22 -16.55
CA PRO A 134 -15.76 -3.33 -15.63
C PRO A 134 -15.77 -2.85 -14.19
N GLY A 135 -16.60 -3.45 -13.34
CA GLY A 135 -16.43 -3.37 -11.90
C GLY A 135 -15.28 -4.26 -11.44
N THR A 136 -14.92 -4.14 -10.17
CA THR A 136 -13.73 -4.80 -9.60
C THR A 136 -13.75 -6.33 -9.75
N ILE A 137 -14.90 -6.97 -9.56
CA ILE A 137 -14.99 -8.44 -9.72
C ILE A 137 -14.69 -8.84 -11.18
N GLU A 138 -15.33 -8.15 -12.12
CA GLU A 138 -15.13 -8.43 -13.55
C GLU A 138 -13.70 -8.08 -13.99
N PHE A 139 -13.14 -6.96 -13.51
CA PHE A 139 -11.76 -6.55 -13.79
C PHE A 139 -10.77 -7.64 -13.37
N ILE A 140 -10.87 -8.13 -12.14
CA ILE A 140 -9.99 -9.18 -11.63
C ILE A 140 -10.15 -10.48 -12.42
N GLN A 141 -11.38 -10.85 -12.78
CA GLN A 141 -11.62 -12.03 -13.64
C GLN A 141 -11.00 -11.88 -15.04
N ARG A 142 -11.09 -10.70 -15.64
CA ARG A 142 -10.46 -10.41 -16.94
C ARG A 142 -8.93 -10.38 -16.85
N LEU A 143 -8.38 -9.99 -15.71
CA LEU A 143 -6.94 -9.87 -15.51
C LEU A 143 -6.31 -11.23 -15.19
N ILE A 144 -6.80 -11.92 -14.17
CA ILE A 144 -6.20 -13.14 -13.61
C ILE A 144 -7.13 -14.36 -13.59
N GLY A 145 -8.33 -14.27 -14.15
CA GLY A 145 -9.22 -15.42 -14.27
C GLY A 145 -8.72 -16.45 -15.29
N PRO A 146 -9.37 -17.64 -15.38
CA PRO A 146 -8.95 -18.73 -16.30
C PRO A 146 -8.90 -18.30 -17.76
N ASN A 147 -9.73 -17.33 -18.16
CA ASN A 147 -9.78 -16.74 -19.50
C ASN A 147 -9.26 -15.30 -19.52
N GLY A 148 -8.53 -14.89 -18.48
CA GLY A 148 -7.97 -13.55 -18.34
C GLY A 148 -6.61 -13.39 -19.01
N ALA A 149 -6.04 -12.21 -18.87
CA ALA A 149 -4.73 -11.88 -19.43
C ALA A 149 -3.58 -12.74 -18.84
N TYR A 150 -3.70 -13.10 -17.55
CA TYR A 150 -2.70 -13.91 -16.81
C TYR A 150 -3.32 -15.18 -16.24
N PRO A 151 -3.70 -16.17 -17.09
CA PRO A 151 -4.49 -17.33 -16.66
C PRO A 151 -3.75 -18.24 -15.66
N LYS A 152 -2.42 -18.18 -15.59
CA LYS A 152 -1.64 -18.92 -14.57
C LYS A 152 -1.88 -18.43 -13.16
N LEU A 153 -2.38 -17.19 -12.98
CA LEU A 153 -2.73 -16.61 -11.67
C LEU A 153 -4.16 -16.97 -11.24
N ALA A 154 -4.96 -17.61 -12.10
CA ALA A 154 -6.35 -17.98 -11.81
C ALA A 154 -6.50 -18.90 -10.59
N ASP A 155 -5.45 -19.62 -10.26
CA ASP A 155 -5.36 -20.47 -9.08
C ASP A 155 -5.66 -19.69 -7.79
N SER A 156 -5.19 -18.45 -7.68
CA SER A 156 -5.44 -17.57 -6.52
C SER A 156 -6.93 -17.23 -6.30
N LEU A 157 -7.79 -17.44 -7.29
CA LEU A 157 -9.24 -17.22 -7.18
C LEU A 157 -10.00 -18.46 -6.69
N THR A 158 -9.34 -19.60 -6.52
CA THR A 158 -9.96 -20.89 -6.16
C THR A 158 -9.70 -21.28 -4.71
N TYR A 159 -10.48 -22.20 -4.15
CA TYR A 159 -10.27 -22.71 -2.79
C TYR A 159 -9.07 -23.67 -2.67
N LYS A 160 -8.62 -24.22 -3.80
CA LYS A 160 -7.47 -25.15 -3.86
C LYS A 160 -6.27 -24.44 -4.48
N SER A 161 -6.01 -23.23 -4.01
CA SER A 161 -4.94 -22.39 -4.52
C SER A 161 -3.57 -22.98 -4.20
N MET A 162 -2.70 -23.08 -5.20
CA MET A 162 -1.28 -23.39 -5.00
C MET A 162 -0.53 -22.26 -4.31
N SER A 163 -1.08 -21.03 -4.35
CA SER A 163 -0.54 -19.89 -3.62
C SER A 163 -0.78 -19.96 -2.11
N GLY A 164 -1.55 -20.95 -1.62
CA GLY A 164 -1.84 -21.13 -0.20
C GLY A 164 -2.99 -20.28 0.33
N TYR A 165 -3.43 -19.25 -0.38
CA TYR A 165 -4.52 -18.37 0.01
C TYR A 165 -5.47 -18.07 -1.16
N LYS A 166 -6.63 -17.50 -0.84
CA LYS A 166 -7.64 -17.14 -1.84
C LYS A 166 -7.82 -15.62 -1.92
N ILE A 167 -7.83 -15.09 -3.13
CA ILE A 167 -8.25 -13.72 -3.40
C ILE A 167 -9.78 -13.66 -3.45
N ARG A 168 -10.34 -12.67 -2.75
CA ARG A 168 -11.78 -12.39 -2.69
C ARG A 168 -12.07 -11.00 -3.24
N PRO A 169 -12.34 -10.86 -4.54
CA PRO A 169 -12.74 -9.56 -5.08
C PRO A 169 -14.12 -9.16 -4.56
N ARG A 170 -14.29 -7.89 -4.22
CA ARG A 170 -15.51 -7.27 -3.71
C ARG A 170 -15.71 -5.90 -4.33
N GLU A 171 -16.95 -5.56 -4.56
CA GLU A 171 -17.32 -4.24 -5.09
C GLU A 171 -17.93 -3.36 -4.01
N VAL A 172 -17.62 -2.06 -4.11
CA VAL A 172 -18.26 -1.00 -3.34
C VAL A 172 -18.99 -0.06 -4.31
N PRO A 173 -20.10 0.58 -3.88
CA PRO A 173 -20.82 1.49 -4.76
C PRO A 173 -19.96 2.64 -5.27
N SER A 174 -19.96 2.86 -6.57
CA SER A 174 -19.30 4.00 -7.24
C SER A 174 -20.27 5.13 -7.59
N THR A 175 -21.56 4.96 -7.26
CA THR A 175 -22.60 5.95 -7.52
C THR A 175 -23.39 6.30 -6.25
N GLY A 176 -24.05 7.45 -6.27
CA GLY A 176 -24.80 7.94 -5.12
C GLY A 176 -23.94 8.73 -4.12
N SER A 177 -24.40 8.78 -2.86
CA SER A 177 -23.75 9.56 -1.78
C SER A 177 -23.66 8.81 -0.46
N ARG A 178 -23.99 7.53 -0.46
CA ARG A 178 -24.05 6.71 0.76
C ARG A 178 -22.66 6.16 1.07
N VAL A 179 -22.23 6.32 2.31
CA VAL A 179 -21.01 5.68 2.81
C VAL A 179 -21.22 4.17 2.89
N TRP A 180 -20.30 3.42 2.29
CA TRP A 180 -20.18 1.99 2.50
C TRP A 180 -19.17 1.74 3.64
N SER A 181 -19.51 0.84 4.56
CA SER A 181 -18.62 0.45 5.67
C SER A 181 -19.00 -0.94 6.16
N ARG A 182 -18.48 -1.99 5.51
CA ARG A 182 -18.84 -3.39 5.78
C ARG A 182 -17.63 -4.30 5.93
N PHE A 183 -16.45 -3.72 6.11
CA PHE A 183 -15.24 -4.49 6.36
C PHE A 183 -14.50 -3.91 7.55
N GLY A 184 -14.08 -4.77 8.45
CA GLY A 184 -13.25 -4.41 9.59
C GLY A 184 -12.76 -5.64 10.33
N THR A 185 -11.68 -5.43 11.04
CA THR A 185 -11.13 -6.31 12.08
C THR A 185 -11.27 -5.59 13.42
N GLU A 186 -10.67 -6.12 14.49
CA GLU A 186 -10.69 -5.48 15.81
C GLU A 186 -10.15 -4.03 15.77
N ASN A 187 -9.06 -3.81 15.02
CA ASN A 187 -8.33 -2.53 15.00
C ASN A 187 -8.40 -1.81 13.65
N LEU A 188 -9.16 -2.32 12.69
CA LEU A 188 -9.24 -1.75 11.34
C LEU A 188 -10.70 -1.69 10.87
N ARG A 189 -11.09 -0.54 10.30
CA ARG A 189 -12.33 -0.38 9.54
C ARG A 189 -12.05 0.29 8.22
N LEU A 190 -12.62 -0.25 7.15
CA LEU A 190 -12.61 0.36 5.84
C LEU A 190 -13.99 0.93 5.52
N SER A 191 -14.00 2.17 5.05
CA SER A 191 -15.20 2.84 4.55
C SER A 191 -14.91 3.48 3.21
N SER A 192 -15.90 3.56 2.33
CA SER A 192 -15.77 4.22 1.04
C SER A 192 -16.96 5.09 0.72
N ILE A 193 -16.75 6.07 -0.17
CA ILE A 193 -17.80 6.92 -0.71
C ILE A 193 -17.55 7.13 -2.20
N PRO A 194 -18.61 7.12 -3.03
CA PRO A 194 -18.48 7.50 -4.43
C PRO A 194 -17.96 8.92 -4.60
N VAL A 195 -17.01 9.12 -5.49
CA VAL A 195 -16.53 10.43 -5.90
C VAL A 195 -16.64 10.58 -7.41
N GLY A 196 -16.67 11.80 -7.92
CA GLY A 196 -16.74 12.03 -9.36
C GLY A 196 -15.34 12.25 -9.92
N HIS A 197 -15.00 11.52 -10.97
CA HIS A 197 -13.81 11.78 -11.79
C HIS A 197 -14.07 11.32 -13.22
N SER A 198 -14.20 12.27 -14.14
CA SER A 198 -14.57 11.99 -15.54
C SER A 198 -15.75 10.99 -15.65
N ASP A 199 -15.65 9.98 -16.51
CA ASP A 199 -16.61 8.91 -16.71
C ASP A 199 -16.24 7.58 -16.04
N PHE A 200 -15.09 7.54 -15.32
CA PHE A 200 -14.65 6.35 -14.60
C PHE A 200 -15.35 6.17 -13.25
N PRO A 201 -15.70 4.93 -12.87
CA PRO A 201 -16.14 4.61 -11.53
C PRO A 201 -15.00 4.89 -10.53
N THR A 202 -15.21 5.82 -9.61
CA THR A 202 -14.21 6.22 -8.62
C THR A 202 -14.82 6.30 -7.22
N VAL A 203 -14.01 5.95 -6.23
CA VAL A 203 -14.36 6.01 -4.81
C VAL A 203 -13.20 6.57 -4.01
N ALA A 204 -13.51 7.30 -2.94
CA ALA A 204 -12.54 7.60 -1.89
C ALA A 204 -12.61 6.53 -0.80
N TRP A 205 -11.48 6.25 -0.16
CA TRP A 205 -11.38 5.32 0.95
C TRP A 205 -11.04 6.04 2.25
N ARG A 206 -11.66 5.62 3.34
CA ARG A 206 -11.27 5.98 4.70
C ARG A 206 -10.83 4.72 5.42
N VAL A 207 -9.64 4.78 5.98
CA VAL A 207 -9.01 3.75 6.79
C VAL A 207 -9.02 4.25 8.23
N ASP A 208 -9.89 3.69 9.07
CA ASP A 208 -9.84 3.92 10.52
C ASP A 208 -9.04 2.75 11.13
N ILE A 209 -7.92 3.04 11.77
CA ILE A 209 -6.98 2.03 12.29
C ILE A 209 -6.37 2.50 13.60
N ASP A 210 -6.48 1.68 14.65
CA ASP A 210 -5.90 1.91 15.98
C ASP A 210 -6.19 3.33 16.54
N GLY A 211 -7.41 3.81 16.34
CA GLY A 211 -7.85 5.15 16.79
C GLY A 211 -7.50 6.30 15.85
N PHE A 212 -6.72 6.07 14.81
CA PHE A 212 -6.42 7.06 13.77
C PHE A 212 -7.29 6.87 12.53
N SER A 213 -7.44 7.92 11.74
CA SER A 213 -8.20 7.89 10.51
C SER A 213 -7.48 8.60 9.37
N ILE A 214 -7.43 7.93 8.22
CA ILE A 214 -6.76 8.40 7.00
C ILE A 214 -7.78 8.33 5.85
N VAL A 215 -7.87 9.39 5.05
CA VAL A 215 -8.69 9.39 3.84
C VAL A 215 -7.80 9.48 2.62
N PHE A 216 -7.98 8.54 1.70
CA PHE A 216 -7.38 8.52 0.37
C PHE A 216 -8.48 8.92 -0.62
N THR A 217 -8.31 10.07 -1.26
CA THR A 217 -9.34 10.65 -2.13
C THR A 217 -9.41 9.96 -3.48
N GLY A 218 -8.29 9.42 -3.95
CA GLY A 218 -8.13 9.12 -5.37
C GLY A 218 -8.33 10.37 -6.22
N ASP A 219 -8.48 10.18 -7.51
CA ASP A 219 -8.81 11.26 -8.43
C ASP A 219 -10.26 11.68 -8.26
N PHE A 220 -10.51 12.96 -8.05
CA PHE A 220 -11.87 13.48 -7.89
C PHE A 220 -12.02 14.93 -8.35
N ASN A 221 -13.21 15.32 -8.78
CA ASN A 221 -13.50 16.67 -9.25
C ASN A 221 -14.26 17.53 -8.24
N ASN A 222 -14.52 17.02 -7.05
CA ASN A 222 -15.21 17.68 -5.92
C ASN A 222 -16.60 18.30 -6.25
N GLN A 223 -17.23 17.92 -7.36
CA GLN A 223 -18.52 18.51 -7.79
C GLN A 223 -19.65 18.32 -6.77
N LYS A 224 -19.57 17.30 -5.94
CA LYS A 224 -20.62 16.94 -4.97
C LYS A 224 -20.27 17.33 -3.53
N ASN A 225 -19.12 17.96 -3.29
CA ASN A 225 -18.63 18.33 -1.95
C ASN A 225 -18.72 17.19 -0.92
N GLN A 226 -18.54 15.94 -1.37
CA GLN A 226 -18.69 14.74 -0.52
C GLN A 226 -17.45 14.49 0.31
N ILE A 227 -16.25 14.78 -0.25
CA ILE A 227 -14.98 14.55 0.43
C ILE A 227 -14.88 15.35 1.72
N ALA A 228 -15.27 16.62 1.73
CA ALA A 228 -15.22 17.44 2.94
C ALA A 228 -16.03 16.86 4.12
N LYS A 229 -17.16 16.19 3.84
CA LYS A 229 -17.95 15.51 4.86
C LYS A 229 -17.34 14.17 5.26
N PHE A 230 -16.84 13.42 4.28
CA PHE A 230 -16.25 12.10 4.48
C PHE A 230 -14.92 12.16 5.23
N ALA A 231 -14.12 13.18 4.97
CA ALA A 231 -12.86 13.44 5.63
C ALA A 231 -13.00 14.25 6.95
N LYS A 232 -14.22 14.50 7.41
CA LYS A 232 -14.39 15.21 8.68
C LYS A 232 -13.75 14.42 9.82
N ASN A 233 -12.94 15.14 10.63
CA ASN A 233 -12.22 14.57 11.79
C ASN A 233 -11.27 13.42 11.37
N THR A 234 -10.65 13.52 10.20
CA THR A 234 -9.58 12.62 9.79
C THR A 234 -8.23 13.20 10.22
N ASP A 235 -7.30 12.31 10.57
CA ASP A 235 -5.94 12.70 11.00
C ASP A 235 -5.05 13.01 9.79
N ALA A 236 -5.31 12.36 8.65
CA ALA A 236 -4.61 12.61 7.40
C ALA A 236 -5.54 12.53 6.18
N LEU A 237 -5.24 13.35 5.16
CA LEU A 237 -5.89 13.36 3.86
C LEU A 237 -4.82 13.25 2.78
N VAL A 238 -4.96 12.25 1.90
CA VAL A 238 -4.05 11.91 0.81
C VAL A 238 -4.77 12.05 -0.53
#